data_a49e8f49515d94d9ef8c5a8762ea8f10
#
_entry.id   a49e8f49515d94d9ef8c5a8762ea8f10
#
_cell.length_a   1.000
_cell.length_b   1.000
_cell.length_c   1.000
_cell.angle_alpha   90.00
_cell.angle_beta   90.00
_cell.angle_gamma   90.00
#
_symmetry.space_group_name_H-M   'P 1'
#
loop_
_entity.id
_entity.type
_entity.pdbx_description
1 polymer ?
#
loop_
_entity_poly.entity_id
_entity_poly.type
_entity_poly.pdbx_seq_one_letter_code
_entity_poly.pdbx_strand_id
1 'polypeptide(L)'
;RAHHFLMPNINKDNLFFIFISLIILIFHQILFQKFFPNNEGYLGHDFEQFVPNLMFGKIWFQKNFLSVPWFTPSFCCGIPFYADPQSTFYSIYQLIFILFDPIHSIKIIFFVLSLFGYIGMFFLVRKFGFSKYTSLLCACLFLFNGFFVYRAIIGHLAYLSYIFIPLYCFFLIKSNEKTSNRTNIFYLLLSSIFFANFFHSGSG
;
A
#
# COMPACT_ATOMS: atom_id res chain seq x y z
N ARG A 1 -17.99 -34.59 -12.18
CA ARG A 1 -16.53 -34.74 -12.03
C ARG A 1 -16.08 -33.71 -11.01
N ALA A 2 -15.76 -34.18 -9.79
CA ALA A 2 -15.23 -33.34 -8.71
C ALA A 2 -13.83 -32.85 -9.12
N HIS A 3 -13.66 -31.52 -9.28
CA HIS A 3 -12.35 -30.92 -9.37
C HIS A 3 -11.70 -31.03 -7.99
N HIS A 4 -10.81 -32.00 -7.82
CA HIS A 4 -9.84 -31.98 -6.74
C HIS A 4 -9.01 -30.70 -6.86
N PHE A 5 -9.23 -29.77 -5.94
CA PHE A 5 -8.37 -28.64 -5.70
C PHE A 5 -7.06 -29.21 -5.11
N LEU A 6 -6.16 -29.63 -5.99
CA LEU A 6 -4.81 -30.03 -5.59
C LEU A 6 -4.12 -28.81 -5.01
N MET A 7 -3.98 -28.76 -3.69
CA MET A 7 -3.08 -27.81 -3.05
C MET A 7 -1.71 -27.95 -3.72
N PRO A 8 -1.10 -26.87 -4.23
CA PRO A 8 0.20 -26.94 -4.83
C PRO A 8 1.19 -27.50 -3.79
N ASN A 9 1.88 -28.57 -4.13
CA ASN A 9 2.90 -29.17 -3.29
C ASN A 9 3.98 -28.10 -3.05
N ILE A 10 3.97 -27.48 -1.86
CA ILE A 10 4.90 -26.39 -1.51
C ILE A 10 6.27 -27.03 -1.40
N ASN A 11 7.08 -26.83 -2.45
CA ASN A 11 8.46 -27.30 -2.48
C ASN A 11 9.24 -26.62 -1.33
N LYS A 12 10.13 -27.37 -0.67
CA LYS A 12 10.98 -26.88 0.44
C LYS A 12 11.68 -25.55 0.10
N ASP A 13 12.09 -25.38 -1.16
CA ASP A 13 12.69 -24.13 -1.65
C ASP A 13 11.73 -22.95 -1.56
N ASN A 14 10.45 -23.13 -1.89
CA ASN A 14 9.45 -22.07 -1.80
C ASN A 14 9.19 -21.68 -0.35
N LEU A 15 9.16 -22.65 0.57
CA LEU A 15 9.00 -22.39 2.00
C LEU A 15 10.17 -21.57 2.56
N PHE A 16 11.40 -21.87 2.15
CA PHE A 16 12.60 -21.12 2.50
C PHE A 16 12.50 -19.65 2.05
N PHE A 17 12.09 -19.40 0.80
CA PHE A 17 11.92 -18.03 0.29
C PHE A 17 10.82 -17.26 1.02
N ILE A 18 9.69 -17.90 1.36
CA ILE A 18 8.61 -17.30 2.16
C ILE A 18 9.15 -16.93 3.54
N PHE A 19 9.88 -17.83 4.20
CA PHE A 19 10.44 -17.59 5.52
C PHE A 19 11.43 -16.41 5.54
N ILE A 20 12.37 -16.36 4.59
CA ILE A 20 13.30 -15.23 4.45
C ILE A 20 12.53 -13.93 4.18
N SER A 21 11.52 -13.94 3.32
CA SER A 21 10.71 -12.76 3.03
C SER A 21 10.00 -12.23 4.26
N LEU A 22 9.47 -13.12 5.10
CA LEU A 22 8.85 -12.74 6.38
C LEU A 22 9.87 -12.11 7.34
N ILE A 23 11.06 -12.68 7.45
CA ILE A 23 12.14 -12.10 8.29
C ILE A 23 12.50 -10.69 7.81
N ILE A 24 12.65 -10.50 6.50
CA ILE A 24 12.98 -9.19 5.91
C ILE A 24 11.89 -8.16 6.23
N LEU A 25 10.62 -8.52 6.05
CA LEU A 25 9.50 -7.63 6.34
C LEU A 25 9.39 -7.29 7.83
N ILE A 26 9.55 -8.27 8.71
CA ILE A 26 9.56 -8.05 10.17
C ILE A 26 10.73 -7.15 10.56
N PHE A 27 11.92 -7.42 10.05
CA PHE A 27 13.11 -6.60 10.31
C PHE A 27 12.90 -5.15 9.85
N HIS A 28 12.34 -4.96 8.65
CA HIS A 28 11.99 -3.64 8.12
C HIS A 28 11.03 -2.90 9.06
N GLN A 29 9.98 -3.57 9.55
CA GLN A 29 9.05 -2.96 10.51
C GLN A 29 9.73 -2.58 11.83
N ILE A 30 10.50 -3.49 12.44
CA ILE A 30 11.21 -3.23 13.71
C ILE A 30 12.17 -2.06 13.57
N LEU A 31 12.89 -1.98 12.45
CA LEU A 31 13.88 -0.93 12.20
C LEU A 31 13.25 0.46 12.14
N PHE A 32 12.10 0.58 11.49
CA PHE A 32 11.51 1.89 11.18
C PHE A 32 10.34 2.29 12.09
N GLN A 33 9.68 1.35 12.80
CA GLN A 33 8.53 1.67 13.65
C GLN A 33 8.81 2.72 14.74
N LYS A 34 10.04 2.84 15.20
CA LYS A 34 10.45 3.81 16.23
C LYS A 34 10.36 5.28 15.77
N PHE A 35 10.28 5.50 14.45
CA PHE A 35 10.18 6.83 13.87
C PHE A 35 8.74 7.29 13.64
N PHE A 36 7.76 6.42 13.87
CA PHE A 36 6.35 6.76 13.69
C PHE A 36 5.75 7.38 14.94
N PRO A 37 4.62 8.11 14.78
CA PRO A 37 3.86 8.62 15.90
C PRO A 37 3.60 7.57 16.97
N ASN A 38 3.65 7.98 18.23
CA ASN A 38 3.44 7.13 19.40
C ASN A 38 2.37 7.71 20.31
N ASN A 39 2.04 6.99 21.39
CA ASN A 39 1.02 7.40 22.35
C ASN A 39 1.46 8.57 23.26
N GLU A 40 2.66 9.09 23.11
CA GLU A 40 3.16 10.24 23.90
C GLU A 40 2.67 11.58 23.35
N GLY A 41 1.84 11.56 22.30
CA GLY A 41 1.18 12.75 21.76
C GLY A 41 1.97 13.49 20.68
N TYR A 42 3.18 13.05 20.36
CA TYR A 42 3.96 13.63 19.27
C TYR A 42 3.59 12.97 17.95
N LEU A 43 2.95 13.73 17.06
CA LEU A 43 2.69 13.27 15.70
C LEU A 43 3.88 13.51 14.79
N GLY A 44 4.43 14.71 14.83
CA GLY A 44 5.61 15.15 14.07
C GLY A 44 5.37 15.32 12.57
N HIS A 45 6.09 16.25 11.98
CA HIS A 45 6.12 16.48 10.54
C HIS A 45 4.70 16.54 9.93
N ASP A 46 4.51 16.01 8.74
CA ASP A 46 3.24 16.05 7.99
C ASP A 46 2.15 15.12 8.55
N PHE A 47 2.47 14.26 9.54
CA PHE A 47 1.43 13.52 10.26
C PHE A 47 0.43 14.46 10.97
N GLU A 48 0.86 15.67 11.37
CA GLU A 48 -0.01 16.70 11.95
C GLU A 48 -1.11 17.17 10.98
N GLN A 49 -0.86 17.06 9.67
CA GLN A 49 -1.84 17.38 8.64
C GLN A 49 -2.63 16.13 8.21
N PHE A 50 -1.94 15.03 7.90
CA PHE A 50 -2.58 13.85 7.32
C PHE A 50 -3.46 13.08 8.32
N VAL A 51 -3.07 12.99 9.59
CA VAL A 51 -3.88 12.28 10.59
C VAL A 51 -5.24 12.96 10.83
N PRO A 52 -5.33 14.28 11.03
CA PRO A 52 -6.63 14.96 11.13
C PRO A 52 -7.49 14.80 9.87
N ASN A 53 -6.89 14.84 8.66
CA ASN A 53 -7.61 14.62 7.41
C ASN A 53 -8.23 13.22 7.35
N LEU A 54 -7.46 12.18 7.67
CA LEU A 54 -7.96 10.81 7.72
C LEU A 54 -9.00 10.59 8.83
N MET A 55 -8.85 11.28 9.97
CA MET A 55 -9.84 11.27 11.03
C MET A 55 -11.16 11.93 10.61
N PHE A 56 -11.09 13.06 9.91
CA PHE A 56 -12.28 13.66 9.32
C PHE A 56 -12.96 12.70 8.35
N GLY A 57 -12.20 12.07 7.46
CA GLY A 57 -12.70 11.05 6.53
C GLY A 57 -13.38 9.88 7.24
N LYS A 58 -12.83 9.41 8.38
CA LYS A 58 -13.45 8.37 9.22
C LYS A 58 -14.80 8.83 9.80
N ILE A 59 -14.86 10.03 10.37
CA ILE A 59 -16.11 10.60 10.92
C ILE A 59 -17.16 10.80 9.82
N TRP A 60 -16.71 11.29 8.66
CA TRP A 60 -17.60 11.46 7.50
C TRP A 60 -18.17 10.13 7.03
N PHE A 61 -17.33 9.09 6.87
CA PHE A 61 -17.76 7.76 6.49
C PHE A 61 -18.79 7.18 7.45
N GLN A 62 -18.60 7.34 8.76
CA GLN A 62 -19.53 6.86 9.77
C GLN A 62 -20.92 7.53 9.68
N LYS A 63 -20.98 8.79 9.26
CA LYS A 63 -22.24 9.55 9.16
C LYS A 63 -22.89 9.47 7.77
N ASN A 64 -22.09 9.43 6.72
CA ASN A 64 -22.53 9.63 5.34
C ASN A 64 -22.10 8.50 4.38
N PHE A 65 -21.50 7.44 4.93
CA PHE A 65 -20.97 6.30 4.17
C PHE A 65 -20.01 6.75 3.06
N LEU A 66 -20.19 6.27 1.83
CA LEU A 66 -19.33 6.58 0.67
C LEU A 66 -19.70 7.89 -0.05
N SER A 67 -20.57 8.72 0.51
CA SER A 67 -20.87 10.01 -0.12
C SER A 67 -19.63 10.92 -0.15
N VAL A 68 -19.52 11.73 -1.20
CA VAL A 68 -18.33 12.58 -1.42
C VAL A 68 -18.25 13.68 -0.37
N PRO A 69 -17.17 13.78 0.40
CA PRO A 69 -16.95 14.87 1.36
C PRO A 69 -16.41 16.12 0.64
N TRP A 70 -17.26 16.90 0.03
CA TRP A 70 -16.85 18.06 -0.76
C TRP A 70 -16.14 19.14 0.06
N PHE A 71 -16.51 19.30 1.33
CA PHE A 71 -16.04 20.37 2.18
C PHE A 71 -15.82 19.87 3.61
N THR A 72 -14.79 20.38 4.29
CA THR A 72 -14.57 20.18 5.73
C THR A 72 -14.47 21.51 6.45
N PRO A 73 -15.20 21.74 7.54
CA PRO A 73 -15.05 22.92 8.38
C PRO A 73 -13.82 22.83 9.32
N SER A 74 -13.12 21.71 9.35
CA SER A 74 -12.13 21.38 10.38
C SER A 74 -10.80 22.13 10.24
N PHE A 75 -10.51 22.73 9.08
CA PHE A 75 -9.24 23.39 8.83
C PHE A 75 -9.45 24.82 8.37
N CYS A 76 -8.72 25.78 8.94
CA CYS A 76 -8.66 27.19 8.51
C CYS A 76 -10.03 27.81 8.18
N CYS A 77 -11.03 27.59 9.01
CA CYS A 77 -12.43 28.01 8.77
C CYS A 77 -13.14 27.29 7.61
N GLY A 78 -12.56 26.22 7.11
CA GLY A 78 -13.13 25.36 6.07
C GLY A 78 -12.36 25.37 4.75
N ILE A 79 -12.18 24.18 4.22
CA ILE A 79 -11.50 23.96 2.93
C ILE A 79 -12.28 22.94 2.07
N PRO A 80 -12.12 22.96 0.73
CA PRO A 80 -12.52 21.86 -0.10
C PRO A 80 -11.77 20.60 0.36
N PHE A 81 -12.50 19.51 0.62
CA PHE A 81 -11.85 18.29 1.11
C PHE A 81 -11.56 17.29 -0.01
N TYR A 82 -12.60 16.93 -0.77
CA TYR A 82 -12.42 15.96 -1.85
C TYR A 82 -11.68 16.54 -3.06
N ALA A 83 -11.87 17.82 -3.34
CA ALA A 83 -11.19 18.51 -4.44
C ALA A 83 -9.74 18.89 -4.13
N ASP A 84 -9.28 18.70 -2.88
CA ASP A 84 -7.87 18.85 -2.54
C ASP A 84 -7.05 17.74 -3.21
N PRO A 85 -5.99 18.07 -3.99
CA PRO A 85 -5.11 17.07 -4.58
C PRO A 85 -4.47 16.11 -3.57
N GLN A 86 -4.34 16.52 -2.31
CA GLN A 86 -3.83 15.69 -1.22
C GLN A 86 -4.92 14.90 -0.49
N SER A 87 -6.17 14.92 -0.97
CA SER A 87 -7.24 14.13 -0.39
C SER A 87 -6.97 12.63 -0.54
N THR A 88 -7.10 11.90 0.57
CA THR A 88 -6.88 10.45 0.63
C THR A 88 -8.16 9.68 0.88
N PHE A 89 -9.35 10.30 0.74
CA PHE A 89 -10.63 9.73 1.18
C PHE A 89 -10.97 8.39 0.53
N TYR A 90 -10.69 8.19 -0.76
CA TYR A 90 -10.93 6.92 -1.45
C TYR A 90 -9.68 6.04 -1.58
N SER A 91 -8.67 6.26 -0.72
CA SER A 91 -7.45 5.48 -0.69
C SER A 91 -7.51 4.29 0.28
N ILE A 92 -6.56 3.36 0.14
CA ILE A 92 -6.35 2.28 1.11
C ILE A 92 -6.01 2.83 2.52
N TYR A 93 -5.44 4.03 2.60
CA TYR A 93 -5.12 4.67 3.88
C TYR A 93 -6.39 4.95 4.67
N GLN A 94 -7.39 5.55 4.01
CA GLN A 94 -8.68 5.83 4.63
C GLN A 94 -9.39 4.56 5.07
N LEU A 95 -9.36 3.50 4.27
CA LEU A 95 -9.96 2.22 4.65
C LEU A 95 -9.36 1.66 5.94
N ILE A 96 -8.04 1.74 6.09
CA ILE A 96 -7.36 1.28 7.30
C ILE A 96 -7.71 2.18 8.49
N PHE A 97 -7.78 3.50 8.30
CA PHE A 97 -8.17 4.45 9.35
C PHE A 97 -9.62 4.26 9.81
N ILE A 98 -10.53 3.83 8.95
CA ILE A 98 -11.91 3.51 9.33
C ILE A 98 -11.94 2.34 10.32
N LEU A 99 -11.08 1.33 10.11
CA LEU A 99 -11.10 0.07 10.86
C LEU A 99 -10.32 0.14 12.18
N PHE A 100 -9.27 0.94 12.25
CA PHE A 100 -8.35 0.97 13.39
C PHE A 100 -8.25 2.39 13.99
N ASP A 101 -7.60 2.51 15.14
CA ASP A 101 -7.24 3.81 15.71
C ASP A 101 -6.08 4.47 14.93
N PRO A 102 -5.88 5.79 15.05
CA PRO A 102 -4.93 6.51 14.22
C PRO A 102 -3.50 5.99 14.30
N ILE A 103 -2.98 5.70 15.49
CA ILE A 103 -1.59 5.30 15.68
C ILE A 103 -1.32 3.91 15.14
N HIS A 104 -2.23 2.96 15.41
CA HIS A 104 -2.14 1.62 14.84
C HIS A 104 -2.35 1.65 13.32
N SER A 105 -3.24 2.51 12.82
CA SER A 105 -3.47 2.69 11.38
C SER A 105 -2.20 3.06 10.63
N ILE A 106 -1.40 4.00 11.13
CA ILE A 106 -0.13 4.41 10.51
C ILE A 106 0.83 3.22 10.40
N LYS A 107 0.98 2.44 11.47
CA LYS A 107 1.85 1.26 11.48
C LYS A 107 1.36 0.18 10.51
N ILE A 108 0.05 -0.04 10.47
CA ILE A 108 -0.58 -1.02 9.56
C ILE A 108 -0.42 -0.55 8.09
N ILE A 109 -0.64 0.74 7.80
CA ILE A 109 -0.42 1.31 6.47
C ILE A 109 1.02 1.03 6.02
N PHE A 110 2.00 1.37 6.84
CA PHE A 110 3.40 1.15 6.51
C PHE A 110 3.70 -0.33 6.24
N PHE A 111 3.17 -1.23 7.07
CA PHE A 111 3.33 -2.68 6.87
C PHE A 111 2.69 -3.16 5.57
N VAL A 112 1.44 -2.78 5.32
CA VAL A 112 0.68 -3.18 4.12
C VAL A 112 1.38 -2.69 2.85
N LEU A 113 1.83 -1.44 2.83
CA LEU A 113 2.55 -0.87 1.71
C LEU A 113 3.90 -1.57 1.48
N SER A 114 4.65 -1.81 2.55
CA SER A 114 5.91 -2.55 2.50
C SER A 114 5.72 -3.95 1.92
N LEU A 115 4.67 -4.65 2.36
CA LEU A 115 4.33 -5.98 1.87
C LEU A 115 4.01 -5.98 0.37
N PHE A 116 3.13 -5.08 -0.08
CA PHE A 116 2.76 -4.97 -1.49
C PHE A 116 3.92 -4.54 -2.38
N GLY A 117 4.74 -3.58 -1.94
CA GLY A 117 5.93 -3.15 -2.67
C GLY A 117 6.95 -4.27 -2.83
N TYR A 118 7.23 -4.98 -1.74
CA TYR A 118 8.13 -6.13 -1.75
C TYR A 118 7.65 -7.24 -2.68
N ILE A 119 6.40 -7.67 -2.53
CA ILE A 119 5.78 -8.70 -3.37
C ILE A 119 5.73 -8.25 -4.83
N GLY A 120 5.34 -7.02 -5.09
CA GLY A 120 5.27 -6.45 -6.43
C GLY A 120 6.61 -6.46 -7.14
N MET A 121 7.66 -5.99 -6.47
CA MET A 121 9.00 -5.98 -7.03
C MET A 121 9.55 -7.39 -7.24
N PHE A 122 9.33 -8.30 -6.29
CA PHE A 122 9.74 -9.69 -6.44
C PHE A 122 9.11 -10.33 -7.68
N PHE A 123 7.79 -10.24 -7.84
CA PHE A 123 7.10 -10.84 -8.97
C PHE A 123 7.40 -10.15 -10.30
N LEU A 124 7.58 -8.83 -10.30
CA LEU A 124 7.94 -8.08 -11.50
C LEU A 124 9.30 -8.54 -12.04
N VAL A 125 10.33 -8.65 -11.18
CA VAL A 125 11.66 -9.12 -11.56
C VAL A 125 11.63 -10.59 -12.01
N ARG A 126 10.86 -11.45 -11.30
CA ARG A 126 10.62 -12.84 -11.72
C ARG A 126 9.99 -12.93 -13.11
N LYS A 127 9.10 -12.01 -13.45
CA LYS A 127 8.43 -11.93 -14.74
C LYS A 127 9.40 -11.70 -15.90
N PHE A 128 10.49 -10.97 -15.67
CA PHE A 128 11.58 -10.77 -16.64
C PHE A 128 12.56 -11.94 -16.73
N GLY A 129 12.29 -13.07 -16.06
CA GLY A 129 13.09 -14.30 -16.18
C GLY A 129 14.28 -14.38 -15.22
N PHE A 130 14.46 -13.40 -14.34
CA PHE A 130 15.56 -13.43 -13.36
C PHE A 130 15.37 -14.54 -12.32
N SER A 131 16.47 -14.96 -11.68
CA SER A 131 16.47 -15.99 -10.64
C SER A 131 15.67 -15.54 -9.40
N LYS A 132 15.25 -16.49 -8.56
CA LYS A 132 14.59 -16.18 -7.28
C LYS A 132 15.48 -15.33 -6.37
N TYR A 133 16.78 -15.60 -6.33
CA TYR A 133 17.75 -14.86 -5.52
C TYR A 133 17.89 -13.41 -5.99
N THR A 134 18.00 -13.19 -7.30
CA THR A 134 18.05 -11.85 -7.89
C THR A 134 16.76 -11.07 -7.58
N SER A 135 15.60 -11.74 -7.69
CA SER A 135 14.31 -11.11 -7.41
C SER A 135 14.16 -10.75 -5.93
N LEU A 136 14.66 -11.62 -5.03
CA LEU A 136 14.72 -11.33 -3.59
C LEU A 136 15.59 -10.09 -3.31
N LEU A 137 16.78 -10.05 -3.89
CA LEU A 137 17.70 -8.91 -3.72
C LEU A 137 17.08 -7.62 -4.23
N CYS A 138 16.48 -7.62 -5.43
CA CYS A 138 15.80 -6.44 -5.97
C CYS A 138 14.62 -6.00 -5.10
N ALA A 139 13.83 -6.94 -4.56
CA ALA A 139 12.75 -6.62 -3.66
C ALA A 139 13.25 -6.01 -2.35
N CYS A 140 14.36 -6.51 -1.80
CA CYS A 140 15.01 -5.91 -0.63
C CYS A 140 15.51 -4.49 -0.92
N LEU A 141 16.26 -4.28 -2.00
CA LEU A 141 16.75 -2.95 -2.37
C LEU A 141 15.62 -1.95 -2.61
N PHE A 142 14.52 -2.41 -3.21
CA PHE A 142 13.33 -1.59 -3.40
C PHE A 142 12.65 -1.24 -2.06
N LEU A 143 12.53 -2.20 -1.15
CA LEU A 143 11.90 -2.00 0.16
C LEU A 143 12.71 -1.02 1.05
N PHE A 144 14.04 -1.14 1.05
CA PHE A 144 14.93 -0.32 1.85
C PHE A 144 15.41 0.95 1.13
N ASN A 145 14.77 1.34 0.01
CA ASN A 145 15.15 2.58 -0.66
C ASN A 145 14.84 3.79 0.22
N GLY A 146 15.74 4.78 0.17
CA GLY A 146 15.63 5.97 1.00
C GLY A 146 14.40 6.84 0.71
N PHE A 147 13.88 6.82 -0.52
CA PHE A 147 12.70 7.60 -0.89
C PHE A 147 11.47 7.14 -0.11
N PHE A 148 11.13 5.84 -0.17
CA PHE A 148 9.96 5.30 0.51
C PHE A 148 10.06 5.45 2.02
N VAL A 149 11.19 5.04 2.59
CA VAL A 149 11.41 5.10 4.03
C VAL A 149 11.37 6.54 4.56
N TYR A 150 12.05 7.46 3.89
CA TYR A 150 12.06 8.87 4.28
C TYR A 150 10.65 9.47 4.24
N ARG A 151 9.90 9.23 3.16
CA ARG A 151 8.51 9.71 3.03
C ARG A 151 7.59 9.13 4.10
N ALA A 152 7.78 7.86 4.45
CA ALA A 152 7.02 7.21 5.51
C ALA A 152 7.32 7.85 6.89
N ILE A 153 8.59 8.12 7.19
CA ILE A 153 9.00 8.70 8.48
C ILE A 153 8.44 10.10 8.68
N ILE A 154 8.49 10.95 7.65
CA ILE A 154 7.99 12.33 7.74
C ILE A 154 6.48 12.48 7.55
N GLY A 155 5.77 11.38 7.31
CA GLY A 155 4.30 11.40 7.19
C GLY A 155 3.77 11.83 5.83
N HIS A 156 4.60 11.85 4.78
CA HIS A 156 4.16 12.16 3.40
C HIS A 156 3.36 11.00 2.80
N LEU A 157 2.18 10.72 3.35
CA LEU A 157 1.36 9.57 2.96
C LEU A 157 1.01 9.57 1.46
N ALA A 158 0.79 10.75 0.88
CA ALA A 158 0.49 10.89 -0.54
C ALA A 158 1.53 10.20 -1.44
N TYR A 159 2.81 10.32 -1.11
CA TYR A 159 3.89 9.75 -1.90
C TYR A 159 4.11 8.25 -1.65
N LEU A 160 3.54 7.67 -0.60
CA LEU A 160 3.74 6.26 -0.31
C LEU A 160 3.09 5.33 -1.33
N SER A 161 2.09 5.80 -2.08
CA SER A 161 1.43 5.03 -3.13
C SER A 161 2.37 4.61 -4.27
N TYR A 162 3.51 5.30 -4.47
CA TYR A 162 4.54 4.88 -5.43
C TYR A 162 5.05 3.45 -5.19
N ILE A 163 4.91 2.94 -3.98
CA ILE A 163 5.29 1.56 -3.65
C ILE A 163 4.48 0.52 -4.42
N PHE A 164 3.30 0.87 -4.92
CA PHE A 164 2.47 -0.02 -5.73
C PHE A 164 2.90 -0.13 -7.20
N ILE A 165 3.80 0.74 -7.69
CA ILE A 165 4.21 0.75 -9.10
C ILE A 165 4.69 -0.62 -9.59
N PRO A 166 5.57 -1.36 -8.89
CA PRO A 166 6.00 -2.67 -9.36
C PRO A 166 4.85 -3.67 -9.50
N LEU A 167 3.90 -3.63 -8.58
CA LEU A 167 2.73 -4.52 -8.59
C LEU A 167 1.75 -4.17 -9.71
N TYR A 168 1.50 -2.86 -9.91
CA TYR A 168 0.75 -2.34 -11.04
C TYR A 168 1.35 -2.80 -12.36
N CYS A 169 2.66 -2.59 -12.57
CA CYS A 169 3.37 -2.99 -13.78
C CYS A 169 3.33 -4.51 -13.99
N PHE A 170 3.50 -5.29 -12.92
CA PHE A 170 3.41 -6.75 -12.98
C PHE A 170 2.04 -7.21 -13.51
N PHE A 171 0.94 -6.70 -12.96
CA PHE A 171 -0.41 -7.07 -13.40
C PHE A 171 -0.72 -6.56 -14.81
N LEU A 172 -0.24 -5.36 -15.19
CA LEU A 172 -0.40 -4.83 -16.53
C LEU A 172 0.31 -5.71 -17.58
N ILE A 173 1.54 -6.14 -17.30
CA ILE A 173 2.28 -7.07 -18.18
C ILE A 173 1.54 -8.41 -18.26
N LYS A 174 1.05 -8.92 -17.13
CA LYS A 174 0.29 -10.17 -17.08
C LYS A 174 -1.02 -10.11 -17.86
N SER A 175 -1.70 -8.98 -17.89
CA SER A 175 -2.94 -8.82 -18.67
C SER A 175 -2.75 -8.88 -20.18
N ASN A 176 -1.53 -8.67 -20.68
CA ASN A 176 -1.18 -8.73 -22.09
C ASN A 176 -0.59 -10.08 -22.54
N GLU A 177 -0.52 -11.08 -21.67
CA GLU A 177 -0.06 -12.41 -22.04
C GLU A 177 -1.11 -13.17 -22.89
N LYS A 178 -0.64 -14.13 -23.67
CA LYS A 178 -1.51 -15.03 -24.45
C LYS A 178 -2.18 -16.08 -23.54
N THR A 179 -3.05 -15.61 -22.64
CA THR A 179 -3.85 -16.45 -21.74
C THR A 179 -5.33 -16.34 -22.10
N SER A 180 -6.22 -16.87 -21.27
CA SER A 180 -7.66 -16.73 -21.51
C SER A 180 -8.12 -15.28 -21.31
N ASN A 181 -9.14 -14.84 -22.07
CA ASN A 181 -9.70 -13.50 -21.93
C ASN A 181 -10.16 -13.19 -20.48
N ARG A 182 -10.69 -14.18 -19.76
CA ARG A 182 -11.09 -14.01 -18.34
C ARG A 182 -9.88 -13.69 -17.45
N THR A 183 -8.77 -14.41 -17.65
CA THR A 183 -7.54 -14.20 -16.88
C THR A 183 -6.93 -12.83 -17.18
N ASN A 184 -6.93 -12.41 -18.42
CA ASN A 184 -6.43 -11.10 -18.84
C ASN A 184 -7.27 -9.96 -18.24
N ILE A 185 -8.60 -10.07 -18.29
CA ILE A 185 -9.52 -9.10 -17.68
C ILE A 185 -9.28 -9.02 -16.16
N PHE A 186 -9.10 -10.16 -15.49
CA PHE A 186 -8.82 -10.18 -14.05
C PHE A 186 -7.52 -9.43 -13.70
N TYR A 187 -6.42 -9.67 -14.43
CA TYR A 187 -5.18 -8.94 -14.21
C TYR A 187 -5.30 -7.45 -14.56
N LEU A 188 -6.06 -7.11 -15.60
CA LEU A 188 -6.33 -5.72 -15.95
C LEU A 188 -7.11 -5.00 -14.83
N LEU A 189 -8.11 -5.64 -14.25
CA LEU A 189 -8.87 -5.10 -13.12
C LEU A 189 -7.98 -4.89 -11.88
N LEU A 190 -7.11 -5.86 -11.55
CA LEU A 190 -6.15 -5.68 -10.47
C LEU A 190 -5.20 -4.51 -10.73
N SER A 191 -4.66 -4.40 -11.94
CA SER A 191 -3.82 -3.27 -12.34
C SER A 191 -4.57 -1.95 -12.17
N SER A 192 -5.81 -1.87 -12.63
CA SER A 192 -6.65 -0.67 -12.53
C SER A 192 -6.94 -0.27 -11.08
N ILE A 193 -7.14 -1.22 -10.16
CA ILE A 193 -7.34 -0.95 -8.72
C ILE A 193 -6.09 -0.28 -8.12
N PHE A 194 -4.89 -0.82 -8.39
CA PHE A 194 -3.66 -0.22 -7.87
C PHE A 194 -3.39 1.15 -8.50
N PHE A 195 -3.70 1.32 -9.78
CA PHE A 195 -3.57 2.59 -10.46
C PHE A 195 -4.56 3.64 -9.93
N ALA A 196 -5.82 3.27 -9.72
CA ALA A 196 -6.82 4.14 -9.10
C ALA A 196 -6.41 4.57 -7.68
N ASN A 197 -5.88 3.62 -6.87
CA ASN A 197 -5.37 3.97 -5.54
C ASN A 197 -4.23 4.99 -5.60
N PHE A 198 -3.37 4.94 -6.61
CA PHE A 198 -2.31 5.91 -6.81
C PHE A 198 -2.88 7.34 -6.93
N PHE A 199 -3.91 7.56 -7.74
CA PHE A 199 -4.55 8.87 -7.86
C PHE A 199 -5.31 9.28 -6.60
N HIS A 200 -6.00 8.34 -5.95
CA HIS A 200 -6.80 8.62 -4.76
C HIS A 200 -5.99 8.67 -3.45
N SER A 201 -4.69 8.54 -3.51
CA SER A 201 -3.81 8.65 -2.35
C SER A 201 -3.23 10.05 -2.13
N GLY A 202 -3.65 11.02 -2.90
CA GLY A 202 -3.19 12.40 -2.80
C GLY A 202 -1.86 12.67 -3.50
N SER A 203 -1.47 11.84 -4.47
CA SER A 203 -0.22 11.98 -5.25
C SER A 203 -0.44 12.55 -6.66
N GLY A 204 -1.64 13.06 -6.93
CA GLY A 204 -2.01 13.65 -8.22
C GLY A 204 -1.47 15.05 -8.44
#